data_6ff88754de7e28ed731e21e1a3f491db
#
_entry.id   6ff88754de7e28ed731e21e1a3f491db
#
_cell.length_a   1.000
_cell.length_b   1.000
_cell.length_c   1.000
_cell.angle_alpha   90.00
_cell.angle_beta   90.00
_cell.angle_gamma   90.00
#
_symmetry.space_group_name_H-M   'P 1'
#
loop_
_entity.id
_entity.type
_entity.pdbx_description
1 polymer ?
#
loop_
_entity_poly.entity_id
_entity_poly.type
_entity_poly.pdbx_seq_one_letter_code
_entity_poly.pdbx_strand_id
1 'polypeptide(L)'
;PNITNLCPFGEVFNATRFASVYAWNRKRISNCVADYSVLYNSASFSTFKCYGVSPTKLNDLCFTNVYADSFVIRGDEVRQIAPGQTGKIADYNYKLPDDFTGCVIAWNSNNLDSKVGGNYNYLYRLFRKSNLKPFERDISTEIYQAGSTPCNGVEGFNCYFPLQSYGFQPTNGVGYQPYRVVVLSFELLHAP
;
A
#
# COMPACT_ATOMS: atom_id res chain seq x y z
N PRO A 1 19.27 26.25 -6.50
CA PRO A 1 19.69 25.71 -5.23
C PRO A 1 20.51 24.44 -5.41
N ASN A 2 21.63 24.38 -4.73
CA ASN A 2 22.49 23.20 -4.80
C ASN A 2 21.93 22.11 -3.89
N ILE A 3 21.05 21.32 -4.43
CA ILE A 3 20.54 20.15 -3.71
C ILE A 3 21.45 18.98 -4.07
N THR A 4 22.23 18.52 -3.11
CA THR A 4 23.21 17.45 -3.30
C THR A 4 22.68 16.10 -2.82
N ASN A 5 21.57 16.10 -2.07
CA ASN A 5 21.03 14.89 -1.46
C ASN A 5 20.04 14.21 -2.39
N LEU A 6 20.27 12.93 -2.69
CA LEU A 6 19.30 12.12 -3.40
C LEU A 6 18.18 11.69 -2.46
N CYS A 7 16.97 11.60 -2.99
CA CYS A 7 15.84 11.14 -2.22
C CYS A 7 16.02 9.67 -1.82
N PRO A 8 15.68 9.31 -0.58
CA PRO A 8 15.96 7.97 -0.05
C PRO A 8 14.93 6.93 -0.50
N PHE A 9 14.68 6.82 -1.82
CA PHE A 9 13.74 5.82 -2.34
C PHE A 9 14.22 4.39 -2.09
N GLY A 10 15.55 4.17 -2.04
CA GLY A 10 16.09 2.87 -1.72
C GLY A 10 15.65 2.34 -0.35
N GLU A 11 15.49 3.22 0.64
CA GLU A 11 15.00 2.84 1.96
C GLU A 11 13.55 2.36 1.91
N VAL A 12 12.78 2.86 0.96
CA VAL A 12 11.37 2.47 0.79
C VAL A 12 11.27 1.19 -0.02
N PHE A 13 11.91 1.14 -1.19
CA PHE A 13 11.77 0.02 -2.12
C PHE A 13 12.55 -1.23 -1.69
N ASN A 14 13.72 -1.04 -1.06
CA ASN A 14 14.60 -2.14 -0.64
C ASN A 14 14.53 -2.42 0.86
N ALA A 15 13.49 -1.96 1.53
CA ALA A 15 13.30 -2.25 2.95
C ALA A 15 13.24 -3.76 3.18
N THR A 16 13.88 -4.22 4.26
CA THR A 16 13.89 -5.64 4.62
C THR A 16 12.48 -6.14 4.91
N ARG A 17 11.68 -5.32 5.59
CA ARG A 17 10.31 -5.65 5.95
C ARG A 17 9.36 -4.57 5.45
N PHE A 18 8.22 -5.00 4.93
CA PHE A 18 7.11 -4.12 4.60
C PHE A 18 6.03 -4.25 5.66
N ALA A 19 5.19 -3.24 5.76
CA ALA A 19 4.05 -3.22 6.66
C ALA A 19 2.91 -4.11 6.13
N SER A 20 2.06 -4.55 7.04
CA SER A 20 0.75 -5.10 6.65
C SER A 20 -0.12 -3.99 6.09
N VAL A 21 -1.01 -4.33 5.17
CA VAL A 21 -1.82 -3.33 4.47
C VAL A 21 -2.75 -2.55 5.41
N TYR A 22 -3.29 -3.19 6.46
CA TYR A 22 -4.15 -2.47 7.40
C TYR A 22 -3.37 -1.42 8.19
N ALA A 23 -2.08 -1.63 8.38
CA ALA A 23 -1.18 -0.73 9.11
C ALA A 23 -0.11 -0.19 8.16
N TRP A 24 -0.53 0.20 6.95
CA TRP A 24 0.37 0.66 5.90
C TRP A 24 1.30 1.76 6.39
N ASN A 25 2.55 1.72 5.93
CA ASN A 25 3.59 2.64 6.35
C ASN A 25 3.62 3.85 5.43
N ARG A 26 3.87 5.03 6.00
CA ARG A 26 4.04 6.27 5.22
C ARG A 26 5.38 6.90 5.54
N LYS A 27 6.13 7.22 4.49
CA LYS A 27 7.36 7.99 4.61
C LYS A 27 7.22 9.28 3.81
N ARG A 28 7.55 10.39 4.44
CA ARG A 28 7.56 11.70 3.76
C ARG A 28 8.92 11.90 3.11
N ILE A 29 8.91 12.29 1.84
CA ILE A 29 10.11 12.58 1.04
C ILE A 29 10.09 14.08 0.72
N SER A 30 11.11 14.80 1.16
CA SER A 30 11.22 16.24 0.92
C SER A 30 12.67 16.69 0.98
N ASN A 31 12.97 17.87 0.42
CA ASN A 31 14.30 18.48 0.46
C ASN A 31 15.38 17.60 -0.14
N CYS A 32 15.08 16.91 -1.24
CA CYS A 32 16.02 16.02 -1.91
C CYS A 32 15.77 16.05 -3.41
N VAL A 33 16.69 15.52 -4.18
CA VAL A 33 16.58 15.35 -5.63
C VAL A 33 16.09 13.94 -5.93
N ALA A 34 14.97 13.82 -6.62
CA ALA A 34 14.41 12.53 -7.02
C ALA A 34 14.70 12.26 -8.49
N ASP A 35 15.20 11.07 -8.78
CA ASP A 35 15.33 10.58 -10.15
C ASP A 35 14.33 9.46 -10.36
N TYR A 36 13.16 9.84 -10.87
CA TYR A 36 12.06 8.91 -11.11
C TYR A 36 12.31 8.03 -12.33
N SER A 37 13.21 8.44 -13.23
CA SER A 37 13.50 7.64 -14.42
C SER A 37 14.17 6.32 -14.07
N VAL A 38 15.00 6.29 -13.03
CA VAL A 38 15.61 5.05 -12.53
C VAL A 38 14.53 4.07 -12.06
N LEU A 39 13.52 4.56 -11.39
CA LEU A 39 12.39 3.73 -10.96
C LEU A 39 11.56 3.27 -12.15
N TYR A 40 11.16 4.21 -13.01
CA TYR A 40 10.26 3.90 -14.14
C TYR A 40 10.88 2.92 -15.13
N ASN A 41 12.19 3.04 -15.39
CA ASN A 41 12.90 2.19 -16.34
C ASN A 41 13.34 0.85 -15.74
N SER A 42 13.08 0.62 -14.45
CA SER A 42 13.41 -0.66 -13.82
C SER A 42 12.47 -1.76 -14.31
N ALA A 43 13.04 -2.87 -14.76
CA ALA A 43 12.27 -4.03 -15.18
C ALA A 43 11.73 -4.85 -14.01
N SER A 44 12.06 -4.46 -12.76
CA SER A 44 11.67 -5.21 -11.56
C SER A 44 10.19 -5.08 -11.20
N PHE A 45 9.50 -4.06 -11.74
CA PHE A 45 8.13 -3.77 -11.33
C PHE A 45 7.12 -4.37 -12.31
N SER A 46 6.15 -5.11 -11.79
CA SER A 46 5.04 -5.66 -12.57
C SER A 46 3.96 -4.63 -12.82
N THR A 47 3.85 -3.63 -11.95
CA THR A 47 2.89 -2.53 -12.05
C THR A 47 3.62 -1.21 -11.82
N PHE A 48 3.43 -0.26 -12.74
CA PHE A 48 3.89 1.11 -12.57
C PHE A 48 2.90 2.01 -13.29
N LYS A 49 1.84 2.38 -12.58
CA LYS A 49 0.75 3.19 -13.14
C LYS A 49 0.72 4.54 -12.45
N CYS A 50 0.68 5.61 -13.23
CA CYS A 50 0.61 6.97 -12.71
C CYS A 50 -0.74 7.60 -13.07
N TYR A 51 -1.26 8.40 -12.16
CA TYR A 51 -2.53 9.08 -12.26
C TYR A 51 -2.30 10.58 -12.09
N GLY A 52 -2.85 11.37 -12.99
CA GLY A 52 -2.71 12.83 -12.94
C GLY A 52 -1.34 13.37 -13.32
N VAL A 53 -0.37 12.51 -13.55
CA VAL A 53 0.99 12.87 -13.99
C VAL A 53 1.48 11.81 -14.97
N SER A 54 2.39 12.22 -15.87
CA SER A 54 3.05 11.27 -16.76
C SER A 54 4.35 10.77 -16.12
N PRO A 55 4.63 9.45 -16.14
CA PRO A 55 5.87 8.93 -15.56
C PRO A 55 7.12 9.54 -16.19
N THR A 56 7.08 9.86 -17.48
CA THR A 56 8.23 10.42 -18.19
C THR A 56 8.49 11.89 -17.86
N LYS A 57 7.52 12.56 -17.26
CA LYS A 57 7.61 13.99 -16.90
C LYS A 57 7.82 14.24 -15.42
N LEU A 58 7.96 13.19 -14.61
CA LEU A 58 8.08 13.34 -13.16
C LEU A 58 9.33 14.14 -12.76
N ASN A 59 10.43 13.99 -13.49
CA ASN A 59 11.67 14.72 -13.17
C ASN A 59 11.56 16.22 -13.49
N ASP A 60 10.60 16.62 -14.32
CA ASP A 60 10.41 18.01 -14.72
C ASP A 60 9.48 18.76 -13.79
N LEU A 61 8.86 18.08 -12.83
CA LEU A 61 7.89 18.67 -11.91
C LEU A 61 8.51 18.84 -10.53
N CYS A 62 8.12 19.93 -9.87
CA CYS A 62 8.51 20.22 -8.50
C CYS A 62 7.35 19.94 -7.57
N PHE A 63 7.61 19.21 -6.50
CA PHE A 63 6.60 18.90 -5.48
C PHE A 63 7.07 19.37 -4.12
N THR A 64 6.13 19.89 -3.30
CA THR A 64 6.43 20.30 -1.93
C THR A 64 6.82 19.08 -1.11
N ASN A 65 6.01 18.03 -1.18
CA ASN A 65 6.22 16.80 -0.47
C ASN A 65 5.82 15.63 -1.37
N VAL A 66 6.51 14.52 -1.21
CA VAL A 66 6.12 13.23 -1.77
C VAL A 66 5.92 12.28 -0.61
N TYR A 67 4.79 11.59 -0.58
CA TYR A 67 4.53 10.57 0.41
C TYR A 67 4.67 9.20 -0.23
N ALA A 68 5.45 8.34 0.40
CA ALA A 68 5.64 6.97 -0.04
C ALA A 68 4.93 6.05 0.94
N ASP A 69 3.81 5.49 0.52
CA ASP A 69 3.04 4.53 1.30
C ASP A 69 3.41 3.13 0.86
N SER A 70 3.74 2.26 1.79
CA SER A 70 4.19 0.91 1.45
C SER A 70 3.47 -0.13 2.29
N PHE A 71 3.21 -1.28 1.66
CA PHE A 71 2.52 -2.40 2.29
C PHE A 71 2.63 -3.64 1.41
N VAL A 72 2.14 -4.78 1.92
CA VAL A 72 2.07 -6.03 1.17
C VAL A 72 0.61 -6.46 1.05
N ILE A 73 0.22 -6.84 -0.17
CA ILE A 73 -1.06 -7.45 -0.47
C ILE A 73 -0.83 -8.65 -1.38
N ARG A 74 -1.87 -9.39 -1.71
CA ARG A 74 -1.74 -10.48 -2.69
C ARG A 74 -1.95 -9.95 -4.11
N GLY A 75 -1.49 -10.72 -5.09
CA GLY A 75 -1.50 -10.30 -6.50
C GLY A 75 -2.87 -9.88 -7.02
N ASP A 76 -3.92 -10.60 -6.66
CA ASP A 76 -5.29 -10.30 -7.10
C ASP A 76 -5.79 -8.95 -6.61
N GLU A 77 -5.19 -8.42 -5.55
CA GLU A 77 -5.64 -7.20 -4.91
C GLU A 77 -4.93 -5.94 -5.40
N VAL A 78 -3.85 -6.10 -6.18
CA VAL A 78 -3.09 -4.95 -6.69
C VAL A 78 -4.01 -4.01 -7.49
N ARG A 79 -4.97 -4.55 -8.22
CA ARG A 79 -5.96 -3.76 -8.97
C ARG A 79 -6.80 -2.83 -8.11
N GLN A 80 -6.94 -3.13 -6.82
CA GLN A 80 -7.70 -2.28 -5.90
C GLN A 80 -6.93 -1.04 -5.46
N ILE A 81 -5.62 -1.00 -5.70
CA ILE A 81 -4.81 0.17 -5.38
C ILE A 81 -4.85 1.11 -6.59
N ALA A 82 -5.99 1.74 -6.75
CA ALA A 82 -6.27 2.68 -7.83
C ALA A 82 -7.46 3.54 -7.44
N PRO A 83 -7.62 4.71 -8.04
CA PRO A 83 -8.81 5.53 -7.78
C PRO A 83 -10.10 4.81 -8.20
N GLY A 84 -11.15 4.98 -7.43
CA GLY A 84 -12.48 4.49 -7.79
C GLY A 84 -12.67 2.99 -7.65
N GLN A 85 -11.80 2.29 -6.97
CA GLN A 85 -11.91 0.83 -6.80
C GLN A 85 -12.66 0.46 -5.53
N THR A 86 -13.22 -0.75 -5.55
CA THR A 86 -13.92 -1.35 -4.41
C THR A 86 -13.35 -2.73 -4.13
N GLY A 87 -13.56 -3.24 -2.93
CA GLY A 87 -13.07 -4.52 -2.47
C GLY A 87 -12.54 -4.39 -1.05
N LYS A 88 -12.14 -5.50 -0.44
CA LYS A 88 -11.71 -5.50 0.96
C LYS A 88 -10.52 -4.56 1.20
N ILE A 89 -9.57 -4.49 0.28
CA ILE A 89 -8.40 -3.63 0.44
C ILE A 89 -8.79 -2.16 0.26
N ALA A 90 -9.49 -1.82 -0.82
CA ALA A 90 -9.90 -0.44 -1.09
C ALA A 90 -10.89 0.09 -0.04
N ASP A 91 -11.76 -0.77 0.47
CA ASP A 91 -12.82 -0.34 1.39
C ASP A 91 -12.35 -0.29 2.85
N TYR A 92 -11.51 -1.22 3.28
CA TYR A 92 -11.21 -1.44 4.70
C TYR A 92 -9.74 -1.28 5.08
N ASN A 93 -8.83 -1.17 4.13
CA ASN A 93 -7.38 -1.19 4.41
C ASN A 93 -6.65 0.05 3.89
N TYR A 94 -6.74 0.31 2.60
CA TYR A 94 -6.04 1.43 1.97
C TYR A 94 -6.86 1.98 0.82
N LYS A 95 -7.28 3.23 0.93
CA LYS A 95 -8.16 3.88 -0.05
C LYS A 95 -7.45 5.05 -0.72
N LEU A 96 -7.41 5.05 -2.04
CA LEU A 96 -6.96 6.20 -2.83
C LEU A 96 -8.14 7.11 -3.15
N PRO A 97 -7.92 8.44 -3.15
CA PRO A 97 -8.99 9.38 -3.55
C PRO A 97 -9.26 9.30 -5.05
N ASP A 98 -10.46 9.72 -5.44
CA ASP A 98 -10.85 9.73 -6.87
C ASP A 98 -9.98 10.70 -7.68
N ASP A 99 -9.50 11.77 -7.05
CA ASP A 99 -8.63 12.77 -7.67
C ASP A 99 -7.14 12.51 -7.40
N PHE A 100 -6.76 11.26 -7.18
CA PHE A 100 -5.38 10.90 -6.84
C PHE A 100 -4.40 11.38 -7.89
N THR A 101 -3.33 12.05 -7.44
CA THR A 101 -2.18 12.43 -8.25
C THR A 101 -0.95 11.74 -7.70
N GLY A 102 -0.43 10.79 -8.45
CA GLY A 102 0.72 10.01 -8.02
C GLY A 102 0.88 8.75 -8.84
N CYS A 103 1.69 7.85 -8.33
CA CYS A 103 1.98 6.59 -9.01
C CYS A 103 1.83 5.40 -8.06
N VAL A 104 1.36 4.29 -8.61
CA VAL A 104 1.24 3.02 -7.89
C VAL A 104 2.26 2.06 -8.50
N ILE A 105 3.14 1.54 -7.67
CA ILE A 105 4.23 0.66 -8.07
C ILE A 105 4.10 -0.64 -7.29
N ALA A 106 4.17 -1.78 -7.97
CA ALA A 106 4.06 -3.07 -7.31
C ALA A 106 4.98 -4.09 -8.00
N TRP A 107 5.44 -5.05 -7.22
CA TRP A 107 6.25 -6.16 -7.73
C TRP A 107 6.01 -7.41 -6.89
N ASN A 108 6.21 -8.56 -7.53
CA ASN A 108 6.09 -9.85 -6.86
C ASN A 108 7.20 -10.02 -5.82
N SER A 109 6.83 -10.39 -4.61
CA SER A 109 7.78 -10.60 -3.52
C SER A 109 7.70 -12.02 -2.94
N ASN A 110 7.32 -12.98 -3.77
CA ASN A 110 7.16 -14.37 -3.32
C ASN A 110 8.45 -14.95 -2.74
N ASN A 111 9.60 -14.54 -3.27
CA ASN A 111 10.92 -14.98 -2.78
C ASN A 111 11.28 -14.42 -1.40
N LEU A 112 10.64 -13.34 -0.96
CA LEU A 112 10.96 -12.65 0.31
C LEU A 112 9.87 -12.84 1.37
N ASP A 113 8.61 -12.81 0.96
CA ASP A 113 7.49 -12.68 1.89
C ASP A 113 6.67 -13.97 2.03
N SER A 114 7.04 -15.03 1.35
CA SER A 114 6.41 -16.34 1.53
C SER A 114 7.35 -17.31 2.24
N LYS A 115 6.76 -18.27 2.94
CA LYS A 115 7.49 -19.31 3.66
C LYS A 115 6.83 -20.66 3.45
N VAL A 116 7.64 -21.70 3.41
CA VAL A 116 7.13 -23.09 3.46
C VAL A 116 6.34 -23.24 4.77
N GLY A 117 5.09 -23.69 4.66
CA GLY A 117 4.18 -23.76 5.80
C GLY A 117 3.38 -22.47 6.03
N GLY A 118 3.65 -21.43 5.26
CA GLY A 118 2.91 -20.17 5.30
C GLY A 118 3.58 -19.08 6.13
N ASN A 119 3.61 -17.88 5.57
CA ASN A 119 4.01 -16.67 6.30
C ASN A 119 2.75 -15.95 6.76
N TYR A 120 2.49 -15.96 8.07
CA TYR A 120 1.28 -15.39 8.67
C TYR A 120 1.49 -13.99 9.25
N ASN A 121 2.63 -13.37 9.00
CA ASN A 121 2.95 -12.06 9.58
C ASN A 121 2.24 -10.90 8.88
N TYR A 122 1.78 -11.08 7.64
CA TYR A 122 1.05 -10.05 6.91
C TYR A 122 -0.44 -10.23 7.11
N LEU A 123 -1.08 -9.17 7.60
CA LEU A 123 -2.50 -9.18 7.95
C LEU A 123 -3.26 -8.16 7.08
N TYR A 124 -4.55 -8.37 6.96
CA TYR A 124 -5.45 -7.41 6.34
C TYR A 124 -6.75 -7.34 7.15
N ARG A 125 -7.42 -6.20 7.06
CA ARG A 125 -8.72 -6.03 7.72
C ARG A 125 -9.82 -6.64 6.87
N LEU A 126 -10.56 -7.57 7.46
CA LEU A 126 -11.63 -8.28 6.77
C LEU A 126 -13.00 -7.68 7.06
N PHE A 127 -13.17 -7.08 8.25
CA PHE A 127 -14.46 -6.52 8.68
C PHE A 127 -14.26 -5.09 9.17
N ARG A 128 -15.18 -4.21 8.79
CA ARG A 128 -15.26 -2.83 9.27
C ARG A 128 -16.68 -2.33 9.13
N LYS A 129 -17.12 -1.47 10.06
CA LYS A 129 -18.49 -0.93 10.07
C LYS A 129 -18.78 -0.01 8.89
N SER A 130 -17.76 0.67 8.37
CA SER A 130 -17.89 1.60 7.25
C SER A 130 -16.61 1.61 6.42
N ASN A 131 -16.70 2.12 5.19
CA ASN A 131 -15.54 2.22 4.33
C ASN A 131 -14.58 3.30 4.82
N LEU A 132 -13.30 3.11 4.56
CA LEU A 132 -12.27 4.09 4.85
C LEU A 132 -12.45 5.32 3.95
N LYS A 133 -12.11 6.48 4.50
CA LYS A 133 -11.87 7.69 3.72
C LYS A 133 -10.52 7.59 3.03
N PRO A 134 -10.28 8.33 1.92
CA PRO A 134 -8.98 8.32 1.27
C PRO A 134 -7.85 8.64 2.24
N PHE A 135 -6.79 7.82 2.16
CA PHE A 135 -5.58 7.91 3.01
C PHE A 135 -5.84 7.75 4.51
N GLU A 136 -6.98 7.22 4.88
CA GLU A 136 -7.27 6.86 6.27
C GLU A 136 -6.59 5.54 6.62
N ARG A 137 -6.10 5.45 7.86
CA ARG A 137 -5.42 4.26 8.40
C ARG A 137 -6.13 3.83 9.67
N ASP A 138 -6.58 2.58 9.69
CA ASP A 138 -7.29 2.01 10.84
C ASP A 138 -6.49 0.83 11.38
N ILE A 139 -5.91 0.99 12.56
CA ILE A 139 -5.11 -0.06 13.23
C ILE A 139 -5.83 -0.66 14.44
N SER A 140 -7.11 -0.38 14.61
CA SER A 140 -7.89 -0.91 15.73
C SER A 140 -8.07 -2.42 15.62
N THR A 141 -8.17 -3.09 16.75
CA THR A 141 -8.34 -4.55 16.82
C THR A 141 -9.58 -4.95 17.62
N GLU A 142 -10.57 -4.07 17.67
CA GLU A 142 -11.83 -4.36 18.36
C GLU A 142 -12.60 -5.47 17.64
N ILE A 143 -13.24 -6.34 18.42
CA ILE A 143 -14.04 -7.43 17.89
C ILE A 143 -15.21 -6.85 17.09
N TYR A 144 -15.37 -7.33 15.86
CA TYR A 144 -16.43 -6.86 14.96
C TYR A 144 -17.74 -7.56 15.31
N GLN A 145 -18.79 -6.76 15.54
CA GLN A 145 -20.14 -7.28 15.78
C GLN A 145 -20.88 -7.42 14.46
N ALA A 146 -21.02 -8.66 14.00
CA ALA A 146 -21.72 -8.94 12.73
C ALA A 146 -23.22 -9.13 12.95
N GLY A 147 -23.64 -9.49 14.16
CA GLY A 147 -25.04 -9.71 14.51
C GLY A 147 -25.60 -8.64 15.43
N SER A 148 -26.77 -8.92 16.01
CA SER A 148 -27.47 -8.00 16.91
C SER A 148 -26.99 -8.11 18.36
N THR A 149 -26.26 -9.17 18.70
CA THR A 149 -25.79 -9.42 20.07
C THR A 149 -24.46 -8.72 20.30
N PRO A 150 -24.32 -7.92 21.37
CA PRO A 150 -23.03 -7.29 21.70
C PRO A 150 -21.96 -8.33 21.98
N CYS A 151 -20.74 -8.06 21.50
CA CYS A 151 -19.60 -8.98 21.63
C CYS A 151 -18.89 -8.85 22.99
N ASN A 152 -18.93 -7.67 23.61
CA ASN A 152 -18.27 -7.39 24.90
C ASN A 152 -16.77 -7.73 24.88
N GLY A 153 -16.12 -7.54 23.71
CA GLY A 153 -14.70 -7.81 23.55
C GLY A 153 -14.32 -9.28 23.45
N VAL A 154 -15.28 -10.17 23.24
CA VAL A 154 -15.05 -11.62 23.19
C VAL A 154 -15.43 -12.16 21.81
N GLU A 155 -14.54 -12.95 21.19
CA GLU A 155 -14.83 -13.66 19.95
C GLU A 155 -15.88 -14.75 20.20
N GLY A 156 -16.74 -14.94 19.19
CA GLY A 156 -17.77 -15.97 19.25
C GLY A 156 -18.67 -15.89 18.04
N PHE A 157 -19.90 -16.40 18.19
CA PHE A 157 -20.88 -16.35 17.10
C PHE A 157 -21.22 -14.90 16.76
N ASN A 158 -21.05 -14.53 15.47
CA ASN A 158 -21.20 -13.17 14.95
C ASN A 158 -20.31 -12.12 15.61
N CYS A 159 -19.21 -12.56 16.25
CA CYS A 159 -18.23 -11.69 16.89
C CYS A 159 -16.84 -12.11 16.45
N TYR A 160 -16.28 -11.38 15.50
CA TYR A 160 -15.07 -11.79 14.81
C TYR A 160 -13.90 -10.83 15.07
N PHE A 161 -12.70 -11.40 15.19
CA PHE A 161 -11.48 -10.59 15.15
C PHE A 161 -11.38 -9.96 13.76
N PRO A 162 -11.17 -8.64 13.65
CA PRO A 162 -11.32 -7.95 12.37
C PRO A 162 -10.20 -8.19 11.38
N LEU A 163 -9.05 -8.69 11.83
CA LEU A 163 -7.88 -8.90 10.97
C LEU A 163 -7.71 -10.37 10.66
N GLN A 164 -7.23 -10.64 9.45
CA GLN A 164 -6.93 -12.00 9.00
C GLN A 164 -5.56 -12.04 8.36
N SER A 165 -4.86 -13.16 8.52
CA SER A 165 -3.54 -13.38 7.92
C SER A 165 -3.68 -13.86 6.47
N TYR A 166 -2.75 -13.43 5.62
CA TYR A 166 -2.68 -13.90 4.24
C TYR A 166 -2.20 -15.36 4.11
N GLY A 167 -1.28 -15.79 4.98
CA GLY A 167 -0.73 -17.13 4.90
C GLY A 167 0.02 -17.41 3.60
N PHE A 168 0.96 -16.55 3.23
CA PHE A 168 1.71 -16.68 1.98
C PHE A 168 2.61 -17.92 1.95
N GLN A 169 2.44 -18.77 0.95
CA GLN A 169 3.26 -19.96 0.71
C GLN A 169 3.90 -19.87 -0.68
N PRO A 170 5.14 -20.40 -0.86
CA PRO A 170 5.83 -20.31 -2.16
C PRO A 170 5.10 -20.98 -3.31
N THR A 171 4.29 -21.99 -3.00
CA THR A 171 3.57 -22.77 -4.02
C THR A 171 2.21 -22.20 -4.41
N ASN A 172 1.79 -21.10 -3.79
CA ASN A 172 0.53 -20.45 -4.16
C ASN A 172 0.55 -19.99 -5.61
N GLY A 173 -0.62 -19.94 -6.25
CA GLY A 173 -0.78 -19.30 -7.55
C GLY A 173 -0.43 -17.82 -7.49
N VAL A 174 -0.11 -17.22 -8.64
CA VAL A 174 0.36 -15.83 -8.72
C VAL A 174 -0.61 -14.87 -8.05
N GLY A 175 -1.93 -15.07 -8.21
CA GLY A 175 -2.93 -14.20 -7.58
C GLY A 175 -2.93 -14.26 -6.05
N TYR A 176 -2.40 -15.30 -5.45
CA TYR A 176 -2.30 -15.48 -4.01
C TYR A 176 -0.89 -15.28 -3.46
N GLN A 177 0.05 -14.89 -4.32
CA GLN A 177 1.43 -14.60 -3.91
C GLN A 177 1.52 -13.18 -3.36
N PRO A 178 2.49 -12.92 -2.46
CA PRO A 178 2.67 -11.56 -1.93
C PRO A 178 3.22 -10.62 -3.00
N TYR A 179 2.70 -9.40 -2.99
CA TYR A 179 3.22 -8.30 -3.80
C TYR A 179 3.49 -7.13 -2.88
N ARG A 180 4.68 -6.58 -2.98
CA ARG A 180 5.04 -5.34 -2.30
C ARG A 180 4.56 -4.17 -3.14
N VAL A 181 3.90 -3.22 -2.49
CA VAL A 181 3.32 -2.05 -3.16
C VAL A 181 3.88 -0.79 -2.54
N VAL A 182 4.26 0.14 -3.39
CA VAL A 182 4.63 1.50 -2.99
C VAL A 182 3.74 2.46 -3.76
N VAL A 183 3.04 3.33 -3.03
CA VAL A 183 2.22 4.38 -3.60
C VAL A 183 2.92 5.70 -3.36
N LEU A 184 3.26 6.41 -4.43
CA LEU A 184 3.84 7.74 -4.36
C LEU A 184 2.74 8.75 -4.58
N SER A 185 2.50 9.61 -3.58
CA SER A 185 1.53 10.70 -3.66
C SER A 185 2.29 12.02 -3.74
N PHE A 186 1.94 12.85 -4.72
CA PHE A 186 2.64 14.10 -4.96
C PHE A 186 1.78 15.28 -4.50
N GLU A 187 2.36 16.09 -3.63
CA GLU A 187 1.78 17.36 -3.21
C GLU A 187 2.45 18.45 -4.02
N LEU A 188 1.70 19.03 -4.96
CA LEU A 188 2.24 20.04 -5.87
C LEU A 188 2.54 21.34 -5.15
N LEU A 189 3.72 21.92 -5.45
CA LEU A 189 3.97 23.30 -5.15
C LEU A 189 2.98 24.15 -5.95
N HIS A 190 2.35 25.11 -5.27
CA HIS A 190 1.66 26.18 -5.99
C HIS A 190 2.72 26.96 -6.75
N ALA A 191 2.84 26.64 -8.05
CA ALA A 191 3.80 27.34 -8.88
C ALA A 191 3.52 28.83 -8.90
N PRO A 192 4.56 29.65 -8.85
CA PRO A 192 4.38 31.07 -9.07
C PRO A 192 3.88 31.35 -10.48
#